data_1e031fce93dd76ff5b598faeaf5e2c94
#
_entry.id   1e031fce93dd76ff5b598faeaf5e2c94
#
_cell.length_a   1.000
_cell.length_b   1.000
_cell.length_c   1.000
_cell.angle_alpha   90.00
_cell.angle_beta   90.00
_cell.angle_gamma   90.00
#
_symmetry.space_group_name_H-M   'P 1'
#
loop_
_entity.id
_entity.type
_entity.pdbx_description
1 polymer ?
#
loop_
_entity_poly.entity_id
_entity_poly.type
_entity_poly.pdbx_seq_one_letter_code
_entity_poly.pdbx_strand_id
1 'polypeptide(L)'
;MAGQLAAVLGTGQTKYTTKRQDVSMNGLVREAIDRALADSGSTFDDIDAVVVGKAPDFFEGVMMPELFMADAMGATGKPLIRVHTAGSVGGSTAVVAASLVQSGRYRRVLAMAWEKQSESNAMWGLSIPVPFTKPVGAGAGGYFAPHVRAYIRRSGAPTHIGAMVAVKDRLNGAKNPLAHLHQPDITLDKVMASQMLWDPIRFDETCPSSDGAC
;
A
#
# COMPACT_ATOMS: atom_id res chain seq x y z
N MET A 1 18.71 27.85 -4.77
CA MET A 1 19.66 26.70 -4.92
C MET A 1 18.81 25.49 -5.25
N ALA A 2 19.10 24.79 -6.34
CA ALA A 2 18.49 23.48 -6.58
C ALA A 2 18.94 22.57 -5.43
N GLY A 3 18.00 22.05 -4.64
CA GLY A 3 18.32 21.12 -3.55
C GLY A 3 18.91 19.83 -4.09
N GLN A 4 19.60 19.08 -3.23
CA GLN A 4 20.07 17.75 -3.56
C GLN A 4 18.87 16.86 -3.93
N LEU A 5 18.96 16.16 -5.05
CA LEU A 5 17.93 15.21 -5.48
C LEU A 5 18.20 13.83 -4.87
N ALA A 6 17.15 13.06 -4.63
CA ALA A 6 17.24 11.65 -4.30
C ALA A 6 16.90 10.82 -5.55
N ALA A 7 17.55 9.66 -5.69
CA ALA A 7 17.31 8.72 -6.76
C ALA A 7 16.89 7.35 -6.18
N VAL A 8 16.02 6.63 -6.88
CA VAL A 8 15.73 5.23 -6.59
C VAL A 8 16.86 4.39 -7.21
N LEU A 9 17.55 3.61 -6.39
CA LEU A 9 18.66 2.77 -6.82
C LEU A 9 18.21 1.35 -7.19
N GLY A 10 17.17 0.86 -6.53
CA GLY A 10 16.61 -0.45 -6.80
C GLY A 10 15.23 -0.59 -6.17
N THR A 11 14.50 -1.57 -6.65
CA THR A 11 13.13 -1.87 -6.24
C THR A 11 12.96 -3.36 -5.96
N GLY A 12 12.10 -3.69 -5.01
CA GLY A 12 11.75 -5.07 -4.70
C GLY A 12 10.29 -5.16 -4.30
N GLN A 13 9.55 -6.01 -4.98
CA GLN A 13 8.14 -6.25 -4.69
C GLN A 13 7.88 -7.75 -4.60
N THR A 14 7.11 -8.18 -3.60
CA THR A 14 6.59 -9.55 -3.55
C THR A 14 5.43 -9.72 -4.53
N LYS A 15 5.08 -10.95 -4.89
CA LYS A 15 3.81 -11.22 -5.56
C LYS A 15 2.67 -10.91 -4.59
N TYR A 16 1.80 -9.98 -4.95
CA TYR A 16 0.61 -9.67 -4.17
C TYR A 16 -0.47 -10.73 -4.41
N THR A 17 -0.97 -11.29 -3.33
CA THR A 17 -2.01 -12.33 -3.35
C THR A 17 -2.98 -12.14 -2.20
N THR A 18 -4.09 -12.86 -2.23
CA THR A 18 -5.08 -12.82 -1.13
C THR A 18 -4.47 -13.27 0.20
N LYS A 19 -3.59 -14.27 0.18
CA LYS A 19 -2.96 -14.85 1.37
C LYS A 19 -1.57 -15.36 1.06
N ARG A 20 -0.60 -15.02 1.90
CA ARG A 20 0.78 -15.50 1.90
C ARG A 20 1.01 -16.36 3.16
N GLN A 21 0.36 -17.54 3.20
CA GLN A 21 0.49 -18.49 4.31
C GLN A 21 1.82 -19.26 4.28
N ASP A 22 2.53 -19.18 3.19
CA ASP A 22 3.83 -19.81 2.94
C ASP A 22 4.98 -19.13 3.68
N VAL A 23 4.80 -17.87 4.11
CA VAL A 23 5.84 -17.09 4.79
C VAL A 23 5.28 -16.39 6.02
N SER A 24 6.15 -16.17 7.03
CA SER A 24 5.86 -15.26 8.13
C SER A 24 5.86 -13.79 7.64
N MET A 25 5.41 -12.88 8.49
CA MET A 25 5.52 -11.43 8.21
C MET A 25 6.98 -11.03 7.95
N ASN A 26 7.90 -11.53 8.77
CA ASN A 26 9.35 -11.30 8.60
C ASN A 26 9.85 -11.84 7.26
N GLY A 27 9.43 -13.04 6.87
CA GLY A 27 9.79 -13.63 5.58
C GLY A 27 9.25 -12.84 4.39
N LEU A 28 8.01 -12.33 4.50
CA LEU A 28 7.39 -11.50 3.46
C LEU A 28 8.18 -10.21 3.22
N VAL A 29 8.53 -9.52 4.31
CA VAL A 29 9.32 -8.28 4.26
C VAL A 29 10.73 -8.56 3.72
N ARG A 30 11.37 -9.63 4.20
CA ARG A 30 12.71 -10.01 3.76
C ARG A 30 12.76 -10.34 2.28
N GLU A 31 11.75 -11.02 1.73
CA GLU A 31 11.65 -11.32 0.30
C GLU A 31 11.69 -10.05 -0.57
N ALA A 32 10.95 -9.00 -0.18
CA ALA A 32 10.96 -7.73 -0.91
C ALA A 32 12.32 -7.02 -0.80
N ILE A 33 12.90 -7.00 0.39
CA ILE A 33 14.19 -6.35 0.64
C ILE A 33 15.32 -7.04 -0.15
N ASP A 34 15.38 -8.36 -0.12
CA ASP A 34 16.41 -9.10 -0.85
C ASP A 34 16.35 -8.82 -2.36
N ARG A 35 15.14 -8.67 -2.91
CA ARG A 35 14.94 -8.26 -4.31
C ARG A 35 15.43 -6.83 -4.56
N ALA A 36 15.12 -5.88 -3.67
CA ALA A 36 15.56 -4.49 -3.81
C ALA A 36 17.09 -4.36 -3.70
N LEU A 37 17.71 -5.08 -2.76
CA LEU A 37 19.15 -5.12 -2.61
C LEU A 37 19.83 -5.73 -3.84
N ALA A 38 19.28 -6.82 -4.38
CA ALA A 38 19.79 -7.44 -5.60
C ALA A 38 19.67 -6.50 -6.82
N ASP A 39 18.53 -5.81 -6.98
CA ASP A 39 18.29 -4.88 -8.07
C ASP A 39 19.25 -3.66 -8.02
N SER A 40 19.55 -3.18 -6.80
CA SER A 40 20.47 -2.05 -6.59
C SER A 40 21.97 -2.45 -6.54
N GLY A 41 22.29 -3.74 -6.51
CA GLY A 41 23.66 -4.23 -6.24
C GLY A 41 24.17 -3.82 -4.86
N SER A 42 23.28 -3.65 -3.88
CA SER A 42 23.61 -3.21 -2.51
C SER A 42 23.51 -4.35 -1.53
N THR A 43 24.10 -4.16 -0.36
CA THR A 43 23.98 -5.03 0.82
C THR A 43 23.37 -4.26 1.99
N PHE A 44 23.06 -4.94 3.09
CA PHE A 44 22.60 -4.25 4.31
C PHE A 44 23.64 -3.28 4.87
N ASP A 45 24.93 -3.54 4.69
CA ASP A 45 26.01 -2.66 5.15
C ASP A 45 26.06 -1.33 4.43
N ASP A 46 25.50 -1.27 3.23
CA ASP A 46 25.40 -0.04 2.43
C ASP A 46 24.24 0.88 2.88
N ILE A 47 23.33 0.40 3.74
CA ILE A 47 22.16 1.13 4.16
C ILE A 47 22.44 1.92 5.45
N ASP A 48 22.22 3.23 5.40
CA ASP A 48 22.47 4.13 6.55
C ASP A 48 21.25 4.25 7.49
N ALA A 49 20.04 4.13 6.95
CA ALA A 49 18.80 4.25 7.72
C ALA A 49 17.66 3.47 7.05
N VAL A 50 16.66 3.12 7.84
CA VAL A 50 15.47 2.41 7.37
C VAL A 50 14.23 3.26 7.66
N VAL A 51 13.39 3.44 6.65
CA VAL A 51 12.07 4.06 6.79
C VAL A 51 11.02 3.00 6.49
N VAL A 52 10.12 2.81 7.41
CA VAL A 52 9.12 1.75 7.33
C VAL A 52 7.70 2.34 7.31
N GLY A 53 6.91 1.88 6.37
CA GLY A 53 5.50 2.22 6.24
C GLY A 53 4.61 1.06 6.61
N LYS A 54 3.66 1.30 7.50
CA LYS A 54 2.68 0.31 7.93
C LYS A 54 1.36 1.01 8.24
N ALA A 55 0.27 0.45 7.73
CA ALA A 55 -1.09 0.85 8.11
C ALA A 55 -1.37 0.45 9.58
N PRO A 56 -2.60 0.54 10.07
CA PRO A 56 -2.90 0.29 11.49
C PRO A 56 -2.35 -1.04 12.02
N ASP A 57 -1.78 -1.02 13.21
CA ASP A 57 -1.13 -2.18 13.86
C ASP A 57 -2.07 -3.38 14.06
N PHE A 58 -3.36 -3.13 14.10
CA PHE A 58 -4.34 -4.19 14.32
C PHE A 58 -4.68 -5.03 13.07
N PHE A 59 -4.07 -4.77 11.91
CA PHE A 59 -4.22 -5.69 10.78
C PHE A 59 -3.66 -7.07 11.10
N GLU A 60 -2.51 -7.13 11.73
CA GLU A 60 -1.87 -8.38 12.14
C GLU A 60 -1.85 -8.57 13.67
N GLY A 61 -2.36 -7.59 14.41
CA GLY A 61 -2.36 -7.64 15.87
C GLY A 61 -0.97 -7.48 16.51
N VAL A 62 0.01 -7.00 15.76
CA VAL A 62 1.38 -6.78 16.26
C VAL A 62 1.55 -5.30 16.57
N MET A 63 1.72 -5.00 17.85
CA MET A 63 2.05 -3.65 18.31
C MET A 63 3.51 -3.32 18.00
N MET A 64 3.77 -2.08 17.60
CA MET A 64 5.13 -1.62 17.22
C MET A 64 5.80 -2.57 16.20
N PRO A 65 5.14 -2.85 15.06
CA PRO A 65 5.62 -3.83 14.10
C PRO A 65 7.01 -3.49 13.55
N GLU A 66 7.39 -2.21 13.52
CA GLU A 66 8.73 -1.77 13.13
C GLU A 66 9.83 -2.35 14.03
N LEU A 67 9.58 -2.46 15.32
CA LEU A 67 10.55 -3.04 16.26
C LEU A 67 10.58 -4.57 16.12
N PHE A 68 9.42 -5.20 15.99
CA PHE A 68 9.32 -6.63 15.76
C PHE A 68 10.04 -7.08 14.46
N MET A 69 10.04 -6.21 13.45
CA MET A 69 10.61 -6.47 12.13
C MET A 69 12.04 -5.96 11.95
N ALA A 70 12.61 -5.25 12.93
CA ALA A 70 13.88 -4.53 12.80
C ALA A 70 15.02 -5.41 12.30
N ASP A 71 15.15 -6.62 12.80
CA ASP A 71 16.18 -7.57 12.37
C ASP A 71 15.98 -8.04 10.93
N ALA A 72 14.74 -8.41 10.57
CA ALA A 72 14.42 -8.82 9.21
C ALA A 72 14.68 -7.71 8.17
N MET A 73 14.58 -6.45 8.57
CA MET A 73 14.86 -5.28 7.74
C MET A 73 16.34 -4.85 7.76
N GLY A 74 17.20 -5.54 8.50
CA GLY A 74 18.59 -5.13 8.68
C GLY A 74 18.75 -3.77 9.35
N ALA A 75 17.77 -3.38 10.20
CA ALA A 75 17.74 -2.09 10.87
C ALA A 75 18.52 -2.09 12.20
N THR A 76 19.01 -3.24 12.67
CA THR A 76 19.77 -3.33 13.92
C THR A 76 20.98 -2.41 13.88
N GLY A 77 21.09 -1.51 14.85
CA GLY A 77 22.16 -0.52 14.94
C GLY A 77 22.01 0.68 13.99
N LYS A 78 20.88 0.81 13.28
CA LYS A 78 20.61 1.90 12.34
C LYS A 78 19.36 2.69 12.79
N PRO A 79 19.29 3.98 12.40
CA PRO A 79 18.05 4.74 12.57
C PRO A 79 16.88 4.06 11.85
N LEU A 80 15.81 3.83 12.60
CA LEU A 80 14.56 3.24 12.12
C LEU A 80 13.41 4.23 12.33
N ILE A 81 12.78 4.65 11.25
CA ILE A 81 11.71 5.65 11.26
C ILE A 81 10.44 5.03 10.74
N ARG A 82 9.39 5.03 11.56
CA ARG A 82 8.06 4.60 11.13
C ARG A 82 7.25 5.76 10.59
N VAL A 83 6.61 5.53 9.46
CA VAL A 83 5.63 6.43 8.84
C VAL A 83 4.24 5.79 8.95
N HIS A 84 3.27 6.55 9.40
CA HIS A 84 1.89 6.10 9.52
C HIS A 84 0.93 7.19 9.00
N THR A 85 0.40 7.00 7.81
CA THR A 85 -0.55 7.91 7.15
C THR A 85 -1.74 7.17 6.55
N ALA A 86 -2.19 6.10 7.23
CA ALA A 86 -3.28 5.24 6.78
C ALA A 86 -3.09 4.76 5.32
N GLY A 87 -4.09 4.92 4.45
CA GLY A 87 -4.04 4.41 3.08
C GLY A 87 -2.98 5.05 2.16
N SER A 88 -2.39 6.18 2.55
CA SER A 88 -1.30 6.84 1.80
C SER A 88 0.09 6.43 2.28
N VAL A 89 0.19 5.48 3.20
CA VAL A 89 1.44 5.15 3.91
C VAL A 89 2.60 4.78 2.99
N GLY A 90 2.36 4.02 1.93
CA GLY A 90 3.42 3.64 0.98
C GLY A 90 4.06 4.85 0.30
N GLY A 91 3.24 5.77 -0.23
CA GLY A 91 3.73 7.01 -0.83
C GLY A 91 4.44 7.91 0.18
N SER A 92 3.88 8.05 1.38
CA SER A 92 4.48 8.85 2.46
C SER A 92 5.84 8.30 2.91
N THR A 93 5.99 6.98 2.95
CA THR A 93 7.27 6.31 3.26
C THR A 93 8.34 6.68 2.24
N ALA A 94 8.02 6.63 0.95
CA ALA A 94 8.93 7.01 -0.11
C ALA A 94 9.32 8.50 -0.04
N VAL A 95 8.36 9.38 0.25
CA VAL A 95 8.63 10.83 0.43
C VAL A 95 9.54 11.09 1.61
N VAL A 96 9.32 10.43 2.75
CA VAL A 96 10.19 10.58 3.94
C VAL A 96 11.59 10.06 3.64
N ALA A 97 11.73 8.90 3.01
CA ALA A 97 13.03 8.35 2.63
C ALA A 97 13.81 9.30 1.70
N ALA A 98 13.13 9.84 0.68
CA ALA A 98 13.71 10.81 -0.22
C ALA A 98 14.17 12.08 0.52
N SER A 99 13.35 12.59 1.46
CA SER A 99 13.68 13.77 2.26
C SER A 99 14.90 13.54 3.15
N LEU A 100 15.06 12.34 3.71
CA LEU A 100 16.24 11.98 4.51
C LEU A 100 17.53 11.99 3.66
N VAL A 101 17.48 11.47 2.44
CA VAL A 101 18.61 11.54 1.49
C VAL A 101 18.89 12.98 1.09
N GLN A 102 17.85 13.74 0.75
CA GLN A 102 17.96 15.15 0.35
C GLN A 102 18.52 16.04 1.46
N SER A 103 18.33 15.69 2.71
CA SER A 103 18.93 16.40 3.85
C SER A 103 20.45 16.29 3.92
N GLY A 104 21.05 15.38 3.15
CA GLY A 104 22.47 15.06 3.17
C GLY A 104 22.93 14.27 4.41
N ARG A 105 22.01 13.92 5.30
CA ARG A 105 22.33 13.18 6.54
C ARG A 105 22.58 11.69 6.30
N TYR A 106 21.92 11.14 5.29
CA TYR A 106 22.05 9.73 4.91
C TYR A 106 22.27 9.65 3.40
N ARG A 107 23.13 8.73 2.96
CA ARG A 107 23.41 8.49 1.54
C ARG A 107 22.47 7.47 0.92
N ARG A 108 22.17 6.40 1.67
CA ARG A 108 21.28 5.32 1.24
C ARG A 108 20.27 5.01 2.31
N VAL A 109 19.01 5.08 1.95
CA VAL A 109 17.88 4.81 2.84
C VAL A 109 17.05 3.68 2.24
N LEU A 110 16.81 2.64 3.02
CA LEU A 110 15.87 1.60 2.67
C LEU A 110 14.45 2.08 3.02
N ALA A 111 13.60 2.20 2.02
CA ALA A 111 12.17 2.46 2.20
C ALA A 111 11.39 1.15 2.05
N MET A 112 10.65 0.76 3.06
CA MET A 112 9.95 -0.52 3.11
C MET A 112 8.51 -0.32 3.57
N ALA A 113 7.57 -0.92 2.86
CA ALA A 113 6.17 -0.98 3.28
C ALA A 113 5.59 -2.39 3.05
N TRP A 114 4.72 -2.83 3.95
CA TRP A 114 4.04 -4.12 3.82
C TRP A 114 2.69 -4.11 4.49
N GLU A 115 1.85 -5.04 4.07
CA GLU A 115 0.62 -5.44 4.75
C GLU A 115 0.43 -6.95 4.60
N LYS A 116 -0.02 -7.58 5.66
CA LYS A 116 -0.43 -8.99 5.66
C LYS A 116 -1.87 -9.10 6.13
N GLN A 117 -2.77 -8.53 5.33
CA GLN A 117 -4.19 -8.32 5.68
C GLN A 117 -4.96 -9.63 5.88
N SER A 118 -4.43 -10.75 5.38
CA SER A 118 -5.05 -12.07 5.58
C SER A 118 -4.98 -12.55 7.03
N GLU A 119 -4.12 -11.96 7.87
CA GLU A 119 -3.98 -12.35 9.28
C GLU A 119 -4.94 -11.60 10.21
N SER A 120 -5.80 -10.73 9.65
CA SER A 120 -6.77 -9.95 10.42
C SER A 120 -8.05 -9.69 9.62
N ASN A 121 -8.96 -8.93 10.18
CA ASN A 121 -10.15 -8.44 9.49
C ASN A 121 -9.88 -7.04 8.94
N ALA A 122 -9.43 -6.96 7.69
CA ALA A 122 -9.11 -5.71 7.02
C ALA A 122 -10.33 -4.75 6.94
N MET A 123 -11.54 -5.27 6.76
CA MET A 123 -12.75 -4.45 6.74
C MET A 123 -12.99 -3.75 8.07
N TRP A 124 -12.80 -4.46 9.16
CA TRP A 124 -12.93 -3.88 10.50
C TRP A 124 -11.82 -2.88 10.77
N GLY A 125 -10.60 -3.25 10.40
CA GLY A 125 -9.43 -2.40 10.55
C GLY A 125 -9.49 -1.09 9.74
N LEU A 126 -10.19 -1.07 8.63
CA LEU A 126 -10.40 0.11 7.79
C LEU A 126 -11.66 0.90 8.12
N SER A 127 -12.46 0.44 9.09
CA SER A 127 -13.64 1.17 9.53
C SER A 127 -13.25 2.39 10.34
N ILE A 128 -13.65 3.58 9.88
CA ILE A 128 -13.36 4.83 10.57
C ILE A 128 -14.35 5.00 11.72
N PRO A 129 -13.88 5.15 12.97
CA PRO A 129 -14.74 5.22 14.15
C PRO A 129 -15.34 6.62 14.33
N VAL A 130 -16.08 7.12 13.34
CA VAL A 130 -16.89 8.34 13.51
C VAL A 130 -18.26 8.01 14.07
N PRO A 131 -18.83 8.85 14.92
CA PRO A 131 -20.05 8.51 15.69
C PRO A 131 -21.23 8.08 14.82
N PHE A 132 -21.41 8.70 13.66
CA PHE A 132 -22.54 8.44 12.76
C PHE A 132 -22.31 7.27 11.78
N THR A 133 -21.07 6.83 11.55
CA THR A 133 -20.76 5.68 10.68
C THR A 133 -20.46 4.41 11.47
N LYS A 134 -20.05 4.54 12.72
CA LYS A 134 -19.71 3.42 13.60
C LYS A 134 -20.79 2.32 13.68
N PRO A 135 -22.09 2.65 13.78
CA PRO A 135 -23.15 1.64 13.81
C PRO A 135 -23.30 0.89 12.48
N VAL A 136 -22.83 1.46 11.38
CA VAL A 136 -23.01 0.90 10.02
C VAL A 136 -21.95 -0.12 9.68
N GLY A 137 -20.76 -0.04 10.31
CA GLY A 137 -19.66 -0.97 10.06
C GLY A 137 -19.25 -1.04 8.58
N ALA A 138 -19.34 0.10 7.88
CA ALA A 138 -19.31 0.14 6.41
C ALA A 138 -17.91 -0.03 5.80
N GLY A 139 -16.85 -0.09 6.62
CA GLY A 139 -15.48 -0.17 6.13
C GLY A 139 -15.08 1.00 5.23
N ALA A 140 -13.98 0.84 4.51
CA ALA A 140 -13.46 1.88 3.62
C ALA A 140 -14.45 2.22 2.49
N GLY A 141 -15.07 1.23 1.86
CA GLY A 141 -16.01 1.45 0.75
C GLY A 141 -17.21 2.28 1.14
N GLY A 142 -17.82 1.96 2.26
CA GLY A 142 -18.97 2.74 2.79
C GLY A 142 -18.57 4.16 3.20
N TYR A 143 -17.33 4.37 3.66
CA TYR A 143 -16.81 5.70 3.94
C TYR A 143 -16.60 6.51 2.66
N PHE A 144 -16.05 5.90 1.60
CA PHE A 144 -15.74 6.62 0.36
C PHE A 144 -16.96 6.85 -0.55
N ALA A 145 -18.02 6.07 -0.48
CA ALA A 145 -19.18 6.20 -1.34
C ALA A 145 -19.82 7.61 -1.30
N PRO A 146 -20.05 8.25 -0.14
CA PRO A 146 -20.52 9.63 -0.08
C PRO A 146 -19.55 10.64 -0.73
N HIS A 147 -18.24 10.39 -0.65
CA HIS A 147 -17.23 11.25 -1.25
C HIS A 147 -17.27 11.15 -2.79
N VAL A 148 -17.43 9.94 -3.34
CA VAL A 148 -17.60 9.74 -4.79
C VAL A 148 -18.87 10.44 -5.29
N ARG A 149 -19.99 10.32 -4.56
CA ARG A 149 -21.22 11.06 -4.90
C ARG A 149 -21.02 12.57 -4.86
N ALA A 150 -20.34 13.08 -3.84
CA ALA A 150 -20.04 14.50 -3.73
C ALA A 150 -19.13 14.99 -4.86
N TYR A 151 -18.15 14.19 -5.27
CA TYR A 151 -17.29 14.47 -6.41
C TYR A 151 -18.10 14.58 -7.70
N ILE A 152 -18.90 13.56 -8.03
CA ILE A 152 -19.77 13.55 -9.23
C ILE A 152 -20.64 14.80 -9.27
N ARG A 153 -21.31 15.12 -8.15
CA ARG A 153 -22.21 16.30 -8.07
C ARG A 153 -21.47 17.62 -8.28
N ARG A 154 -20.25 17.76 -7.73
CA ARG A 154 -19.49 19.02 -7.79
C ARG A 154 -18.78 19.22 -9.11
N SER A 155 -18.26 18.16 -9.71
CA SER A 155 -17.45 18.21 -10.92
C SER A 155 -18.28 18.11 -12.21
N GLY A 156 -19.52 17.61 -12.14
CA GLY A 156 -20.32 17.24 -13.31
C GLY A 156 -19.80 16.00 -14.03
N ALA A 157 -18.89 15.21 -13.39
CA ALA A 157 -18.40 13.96 -13.95
C ALA A 157 -19.56 12.97 -14.16
N PRO A 158 -19.43 12.05 -15.15
CA PRO A 158 -20.44 11.02 -15.36
C PRO A 158 -20.56 10.11 -14.12
N THR A 159 -21.75 9.58 -13.88
CA THR A 159 -22.03 8.72 -12.71
C THR A 159 -21.18 7.45 -12.66
N HIS A 160 -20.65 7.01 -13.81
CA HIS A 160 -19.79 5.86 -13.98
C HIS A 160 -18.27 6.20 -13.99
N ILE A 161 -17.90 7.38 -13.52
CA ILE A 161 -16.49 7.82 -13.50
C ILE A 161 -15.58 6.86 -12.76
N GLY A 162 -16.05 6.28 -11.64
CA GLY A 162 -15.31 5.28 -10.88
C GLY A 162 -15.01 4.03 -11.69
N ALA A 163 -16.00 3.56 -12.46
CA ALA A 163 -15.81 2.42 -13.35
C ALA A 163 -14.78 2.70 -14.46
N MET A 164 -14.76 3.92 -15.02
CA MET A 164 -13.74 4.32 -16.00
C MET A 164 -12.32 4.29 -15.37
N VAL A 165 -12.18 4.75 -14.14
CA VAL A 165 -10.91 4.70 -13.41
C VAL A 165 -10.51 3.25 -13.14
N ALA A 166 -11.44 2.40 -12.70
CA ALA A 166 -11.19 0.98 -12.47
C ALA A 166 -10.67 0.28 -13.72
N VAL A 167 -11.28 0.51 -14.89
CA VAL A 167 -10.81 -0.05 -16.17
C VAL A 167 -9.37 0.38 -16.45
N LYS A 168 -9.08 1.67 -16.37
CA LYS A 168 -7.73 2.21 -16.59
C LYS A 168 -6.71 1.56 -15.66
N ASP A 169 -7.03 1.49 -14.38
CA ASP A 169 -6.09 1.01 -13.36
C ASP A 169 -5.86 -0.50 -13.47
N ARG A 170 -6.90 -1.29 -13.78
CA ARG A 170 -6.75 -2.73 -13.99
C ARG A 170 -5.98 -3.07 -15.25
N LEU A 171 -6.20 -2.35 -16.36
CA LEU A 171 -5.40 -2.49 -17.58
C LEU A 171 -3.92 -2.16 -17.33
N ASN A 172 -3.64 -1.15 -16.53
CA ASN A 172 -2.27 -0.82 -16.14
C ASN A 172 -1.69 -1.85 -15.16
N GLY A 173 -2.47 -2.30 -14.19
CA GLY A 173 -2.07 -3.35 -13.24
C GLY A 173 -1.72 -4.67 -13.93
N ALA A 174 -2.42 -5.02 -15.02
CA ALA A 174 -2.15 -6.23 -15.79
C ALA A 174 -0.75 -6.24 -16.45
N LYS A 175 -0.07 -5.09 -16.55
CA LYS A 175 1.31 -4.98 -17.04
C LYS A 175 2.34 -5.36 -15.97
N ASN A 176 1.95 -5.38 -14.70
CA ASN A 176 2.83 -5.77 -13.60
C ASN A 176 2.62 -7.27 -13.27
N PRO A 177 3.59 -8.14 -13.50
CA PRO A 177 3.46 -9.58 -13.21
C PRO A 177 3.27 -9.87 -11.72
N LEU A 178 3.62 -8.94 -10.85
CA LEU A 178 3.50 -9.07 -9.40
C LEU A 178 2.20 -8.50 -8.85
N ALA A 179 1.35 -7.87 -9.67
CA ALA A 179 0.06 -7.36 -9.23
C ALA A 179 -0.89 -8.51 -8.81
N HIS A 180 -1.76 -8.24 -7.83
CA HIS A 180 -2.76 -9.21 -7.37
C HIS A 180 -3.78 -9.50 -8.49
N LEU A 181 -4.33 -8.46 -9.09
CA LEU A 181 -5.35 -8.58 -10.12
C LEU A 181 -4.74 -8.46 -11.52
N HIS A 182 -4.95 -9.50 -12.32
CA HIS A 182 -4.59 -9.54 -13.73
C HIS A 182 -5.86 -9.66 -14.57
N GLN A 183 -6.39 -8.55 -15.07
CA GLN A 183 -7.62 -8.48 -15.86
C GLN A 183 -7.38 -7.68 -17.15
N PRO A 184 -6.62 -8.23 -18.11
CA PRO A 184 -6.28 -7.52 -19.34
C PRO A 184 -7.48 -7.31 -20.27
N ASP A 185 -8.57 -8.01 -20.04
CA ASP A 185 -9.81 -7.97 -20.81
C ASP A 185 -10.95 -7.21 -20.11
N ILE A 186 -10.64 -6.45 -19.05
CA ILE A 186 -11.64 -5.64 -18.34
C ILE A 186 -12.21 -4.55 -19.24
N THR A 187 -13.52 -4.37 -19.20
CA THR A 187 -14.23 -3.32 -19.95
C THR A 187 -15.15 -2.53 -19.03
N LEU A 188 -15.58 -1.37 -19.49
CA LEU A 188 -16.55 -0.56 -18.75
C LEU A 188 -17.86 -1.33 -18.49
N ASP A 189 -18.35 -2.06 -19.48
CA ASP A 189 -19.58 -2.86 -19.35
C ASP A 189 -19.44 -3.96 -18.30
N LYS A 190 -18.27 -4.63 -18.23
CA LYS A 190 -17.99 -5.64 -17.18
C LYS A 190 -18.04 -5.00 -15.80
N VAL A 191 -17.37 -3.87 -15.59
CA VAL A 191 -17.40 -3.16 -14.31
C VAL A 191 -18.82 -2.72 -13.95
N MET A 192 -19.54 -2.16 -14.92
CA MET A 192 -20.93 -1.70 -14.71
C MET A 192 -21.92 -2.84 -14.46
N ALA A 193 -21.64 -4.04 -14.91
CA ALA A 193 -22.43 -5.23 -14.63
C ALA A 193 -22.09 -5.86 -13.26
N SER A 194 -20.99 -5.49 -12.64
CA SER A 194 -20.60 -6.03 -11.32
C SER A 194 -21.52 -5.56 -10.20
N GLN A 195 -21.54 -6.33 -9.11
CA GLN A 195 -22.44 -6.07 -7.98
C GLN A 195 -22.22 -4.66 -7.38
N MET A 196 -23.32 -3.94 -7.13
CA MET A 196 -23.29 -2.70 -6.36
C MET A 196 -23.04 -3.04 -4.87
N LEU A 197 -21.94 -2.52 -4.32
CA LEU A 197 -21.60 -2.72 -2.90
C LEU A 197 -22.07 -1.54 -2.03
N TRP A 198 -21.66 -0.33 -2.39
CA TRP A 198 -22.03 0.92 -1.72
C TRP A 198 -22.28 1.99 -2.78
N ASP A 199 -23.53 2.25 -3.12
CA ASP A 199 -23.85 3.19 -4.18
C ASP A 199 -23.08 4.54 -4.05
N PRO A 200 -22.25 4.96 -5.06
CA PRO A 200 -22.19 4.44 -6.41
C PRO A 200 -21.08 3.40 -6.68
N ILE A 201 -20.43 2.86 -5.67
CA ILE A 201 -19.26 1.97 -5.80
C ILE A 201 -19.68 0.53 -6.04
N ARG A 202 -19.18 -0.07 -7.10
CA ARG A 202 -19.39 -1.46 -7.49
C ARG A 202 -18.21 -2.35 -7.08
N PHE A 203 -18.41 -3.65 -7.11
CA PHE A 203 -17.41 -4.65 -6.72
C PHE A 203 -16.10 -4.47 -7.51
N ASP A 204 -16.15 -4.31 -8.83
CA ASP A 204 -14.95 -4.15 -9.64
C ASP A 204 -14.29 -2.77 -9.54
N GLU A 205 -14.90 -1.83 -8.84
CA GLU A 205 -14.29 -0.55 -8.48
C GLU A 205 -13.48 -0.63 -7.17
N THR A 206 -13.51 -1.77 -6.47
CA THR A 206 -12.78 -1.96 -5.22
C THR A 206 -11.48 -2.75 -5.41
N CYS A 207 -10.53 -2.55 -4.51
CA CYS A 207 -9.34 -3.40 -4.44
C CYS A 207 -9.61 -4.62 -3.56
N PRO A 208 -8.96 -5.77 -3.83
CA PRO A 208 -8.96 -6.89 -2.90
C PRO A 208 -8.09 -6.59 -1.69
N SER A 209 -8.38 -7.23 -0.56
CA SER A 209 -7.39 -7.35 0.52
C SER A 209 -6.22 -8.21 0.03
N SER A 210 -5.01 -7.78 0.32
CA SER A 210 -3.81 -8.43 -0.20
C SER A 210 -2.71 -8.48 0.86
N ASP A 211 -1.96 -9.59 0.81
CA ASP A 211 -0.67 -9.69 1.46
C ASP A 211 0.40 -9.30 0.46
N GLY A 212 1.33 -8.47 0.89
CA GLY A 212 2.44 -8.04 0.06
C GLY A 212 3.37 -7.06 0.74
N ALA A 213 4.55 -6.93 0.16
CA ALA A 213 5.62 -6.06 0.62
C ALA A 213 6.36 -5.45 -0.58
N CYS A 214 6.84 -4.23 -0.40
CA CYS A 214 7.63 -3.50 -1.40
C CYS A 214 8.62 -2.57 -0.73
#